data_a902a46237c3a061c29c31b6b420de58
#
_entry.id   a902a46237c3a061c29c31b6b420de58
#
_cell.length_a   1.000
_cell.length_b   1.000
_cell.length_c   1.000
_cell.angle_alpha   90.00
_cell.angle_beta   90.00
_cell.angle_gamma   90.00
#
_symmetry.space_group_name_H-M   'P 1'
#
loop_
_entity.id
_entity.type
_entity.pdbx_description
1 polymer ?
#
loop_
_entity_poly.entity_id
_entity_poly.type
_entity_poly.pdbx_seq_one_letter_code
_entity_poly.pdbx_strand_id
1 'polypeptide(L)'
;AYIAYAIANVATTAVLFYFFKYVLGQPTEFWIVGLVAALLGLVAVPLFPMLTRVISRRYVYLGGIAMMISSYFFFTIAGSSLPIVIIGLVLFYFPQQLIFLSALMTITDSVEYGQWKNGIRNEAVTLSIRPLLDKIAGALSNGIVGFVAIASGMTGNATAADITAHGVTTFKAYAFYAPAALMIFSAIIFAWKITLTEKKHAQIVEELENKLAPADTMEDELHDAVVPSH
;
A
#
# COMPACT_ATOMS: atom_id res chain seq x y z
N ALA A 1 8.59 6.63 0.02
CA ALA A 1 7.14 6.71 0.23
C ALA A 1 6.55 5.32 0.55
N TYR A 2 6.63 4.34 -0.36
CA TYR A 2 5.95 3.04 -0.22
C TYR A 2 6.30 2.27 1.07
N ILE A 3 7.57 2.22 1.48
CA ILE A 3 7.96 1.49 2.71
C ILE A 3 7.30 2.06 3.97
N ALA A 4 7.17 3.38 4.08
CA ALA A 4 6.51 4.00 5.23
C ALA A 4 5.01 3.65 5.27
N TYR A 5 4.35 3.66 4.10
CA TYR A 5 2.99 3.17 3.96
C TYR A 5 2.88 1.68 4.34
N ALA A 6 3.76 0.83 3.81
CA ALA A 6 3.73 -0.61 4.04
C ALA A 6 3.90 -0.98 5.53
N ILE A 7 4.86 -0.32 6.23
CA ILE A 7 5.05 -0.52 7.67
C ILE A 7 3.78 -0.11 8.43
N ALA A 8 3.23 1.08 8.14
CA ALA A 8 2.03 1.58 8.80
C ALA A 8 0.82 0.65 8.56
N ASN A 9 0.64 0.19 7.31
CA ASN A 9 -0.44 -0.69 6.92
C ASN A 9 -0.36 -2.06 7.62
N VAL A 10 0.79 -2.72 7.58
CA VAL A 10 0.98 -4.05 8.18
C VAL A 10 0.90 -3.97 9.70
N ALA A 11 1.52 -2.97 10.32
CA ALA A 11 1.43 -2.76 11.77
C ALA A 11 -0.01 -2.54 12.23
N THR A 12 -0.77 -1.68 11.52
CA THR A 12 -2.19 -1.44 11.85
C THR A 12 -3.02 -2.72 11.71
N THR A 13 -2.88 -3.45 10.62
CA THR A 13 -3.61 -4.72 10.42
C THR A 13 -3.34 -5.70 11.56
N ALA A 14 -2.10 -5.82 12.01
CA ALA A 14 -1.72 -6.75 13.05
C ALA A 14 -2.20 -6.31 14.46
N VAL A 15 -2.23 -5.01 14.76
CA VAL A 15 -2.74 -4.52 16.05
C VAL A 15 -4.26 -4.54 16.14
N LEU A 16 -5.01 -4.66 15.04
CA LEU A 16 -6.48 -4.74 15.06
C LEU A 16 -6.97 -5.90 15.91
N PHE A 17 -6.26 -7.04 15.96
CA PHE A 17 -6.64 -8.16 16.85
C PHE A 17 -6.62 -7.74 18.32
N TYR A 18 -5.57 -7.02 18.75
CA TYR A 18 -5.46 -6.49 20.10
C TYR A 18 -6.55 -5.45 20.39
N PHE A 19 -6.88 -4.62 19.41
CA PHE A 19 -7.97 -3.66 19.50
C PHE A 19 -9.32 -4.34 19.75
N PHE A 20 -9.65 -5.37 18.97
CA PHE A 20 -10.89 -6.14 19.15
C PHE A 20 -10.93 -6.87 20.50
N LYS A 21 -9.81 -7.45 20.92
CA LYS A 21 -9.72 -8.22 22.17
C LYS A 21 -9.77 -7.34 23.42
N TYR A 22 -9.02 -6.24 23.45
CA TYR A 22 -8.77 -5.50 24.69
C TYR A 22 -9.48 -4.13 24.74
N VAL A 23 -9.75 -3.49 23.64
CA VAL A 23 -10.40 -2.17 23.60
C VAL A 23 -11.87 -2.30 23.30
N LEU A 24 -12.23 -3.05 22.26
CA LEU A 24 -13.62 -3.31 21.91
C LEU A 24 -14.27 -4.33 22.87
N GLY A 25 -13.49 -5.27 23.43
CA GLY A 25 -13.99 -6.34 24.28
C GLY A 25 -14.74 -7.44 23.55
N GLN A 26 -14.62 -7.53 22.21
CA GLN A 26 -15.37 -8.45 21.35
C GLN A 26 -14.41 -9.25 20.43
N PRO A 27 -13.57 -10.12 20.99
CA PRO A 27 -12.59 -10.88 20.17
C PRO A 27 -13.25 -11.85 19.19
N THR A 28 -14.44 -12.32 19.48
CA THR A 28 -15.24 -13.21 18.60
C THR A 28 -15.63 -12.54 17.30
N GLU A 29 -15.77 -11.22 17.29
CA GLU A 29 -16.18 -10.44 16.11
C GLU A 29 -15.00 -10.09 15.18
N PHE A 30 -13.79 -10.52 15.51
CA PHE A 30 -12.59 -10.20 14.70
C PHE A 30 -12.67 -10.74 13.26
N TRP A 31 -13.45 -11.76 12.98
CA TRP A 31 -13.69 -12.27 11.62
C TRP A 31 -14.24 -11.21 10.66
N ILE A 32 -14.94 -10.18 11.19
CA ILE A 32 -15.45 -9.05 10.40
C ILE A 32 -14.33 -8.33 9.66
N VAL A 33 -13.15 -8.25 10.26
CA VAL A 33 -11.96 -7.61 9.63
C VAL A 33 -11.62 -8.32 8.32
N GLY A 34 -11.55 -9.65 8.33
CA GLY A 34 -11.26 -10.44 7.14
C GLY A 34 -12.38 -10.35 6.09
N LEU A 35 -13.64 -10.36 6.51
CA LEU A 35 -14.77 -10.22 5.61
C LEU A 35 -14.79 -8.85 4.92
N VAL A 36 -14.64 -7.76 5.68
CA VAL A 36 -14.59 -6.39 5.14
C VAL A 36 -13.42 -6.24 4.17
N ALA A 37 -12.23 -6.73 4.54
CA ALA A 37 -11.05 -6.67 3.69
C ALA A 37 -11.27 -7.42 2.35
N ALA A 38 -11.85 -8.62 2.39
CA ALA A 38 -12.12 -9.43 1.20
C ALA A 38 -13.16 -8.77 0.27
N LEU A 39 -14.29 -8.33 0.83
CA LEU A 39 -15.35 -7.70 0.03
C LEU A 39 -14.88 -6.39 -0.61
N LEU A 40 -14.18 -5.54 0.15
CA LEU A 40 -13.68 -4.28 -0.36
C LEU A 40 -12.55 -4.48 -1.37
N GLY A 41 -11.71 -5.50 -1.21
CA GLY A 41 -10.70 -5.88 -2.19
C GLY A 41 -11.34 -6.28 -3.53
N LEU A 42 -12.38 -7.09 -3.50
CA LEU A 42 -13.14 -7.50 -4.71
C LEU A 42 -13.76 -6.30 -5.45
N VAL A 43 -14.16 -5.26 -4.73
CA VAL A 43 -14.72 -4.03 -5.33
C VAL A 43 -13.62 -3.08 -5.80
N ALA A 44 -12.59 -2.86 -4.98
CA ALA A 44 -11.57 -1.86 -5.25
C ALA A 44 -10.68 -2.22 -6.46
N VAL A 45 -10.37 -3.51 -6.67
CA VAL A 45 -9.51 -3.95 -7.78
C VAL A 45 -10.12 -3.62 -9.15
N PRO A 46 -11.36 -4.02 -9.49
CA PRO A 46 -11.97 -3.64 -10.77
C PRO A 46 -12.30 -2.15 -10.88
N LEU A 47 -12.50 -1.46 -9.75
CA LEU A 47 -12.76 -0.02 -9.74
C LEU A 47 -11.49 0.79 -10.09
N PHE A 48 -10.30 0.28 -9.80
CA PHE A 48 -9.04 0.99 -10.02
C PHE A 48 -8.83 1.45 -11.47
N PRO A 49 -8.97 0.61 -12.52
CA PRO A 49 -8.80 1.06 -13.91
C PRO A 49 -9.89 2.07 -14.33
N MET A 50 -11.09 2.00 -13.77
CA MET A 50 -12.14 3.00 -14.04
C MET A 50 -11.77 4.35 -13.41
N LEU A 51 -11.25 4.32 -12.18
CA LEU A 51 -10.86 5.51 -11.44
C LEU A 51 -9.66 6.21 -12.08
N THR A 52 -8.67 5.44 -12.54
CA THR A 52 -7.45 5.98 -13.18
C THR A 52 -7.67 6.55 -14.58
N ARG A 53 -8.81 6.28 -15.22
CA ARG A 53 -9.21 6.96 -16.47
C ARG A 53 -9.63 8.41 -16.24
N VAL A 54 -10.13 8.73 -15.03
CA VAL A 54 -10.67 10.06 -14.69
C VAL A 54 -9.71 10.83 -13.81
N ILE A 55 -9.05 10.15 -12.87
CA ILE A 55 -8.19 10.74 -11.85
C ILE A 55 -6.79 10.15 -12.00
N SER A 56 -5.74 11.00 -11.99
CA SER A 56 -4.38 10.49 -12.08
C SER A 56 -4.03 9.58 -10.89
N ARG A 57 -3.18 8.58 -11.12
CA ARG A 57 -2.73 7.60 -10.11
C ARG A 57 -2.13 8.28 -8.87
N ARG A 58 -1.53 9.46 -9.06
CA ARG A 58 -1.01 10.28 -7.96
C ARG A 58 -2.12 10.69 -6.98
N TYR A 59 -3.25 11.17 -7.49
CA TYR A 59 -4.38 11.58 -6.63
C TYR A 59 -5.12 10.38 -6.05
N VAL A 60 -5.15 9.24 -6.76
CA VAL A 60 -5.69 7.97 -6.20
C VAL A 60 -4.86 7.52 -4.99
N TYR A 61 -3.52 7.57 -5.09
CA TYR A 61 -2.63 7.25 -3.98
C TYR A 61 -2.83 8.21 -2.79
N LEU A 62 -2.78 9.51 -3.03
CA LEU A 62 -2.90 10.52 -1.97
C LEU A 62 -4.29 10.51 -1.32
N GLY A 63 -5.35 10.39 -2.11
CA GLY A 63 -6.71 10.27 -1.62
C GLY A 63 -6.92 8.99 -0.80
N GLY A 64 -6.32 7.89 -1.26
CA GLY A 64 -6.31 6.63 -0.50
C GLY A 64 -5.63 6.77 0.86
N ILE A 65 -4.47 7.41 0.92
CA ILE A 65 -3.78 7.68 2.21
C ILE A 65 -4.64 8.59 3.11
N ALA A 66 -5.28 9.62 2.57
CA ALA A 66 -6.16 10.50 3.34
C ALA A 66 -7.35 9.72 3.95
N MET A 67 -7.96 8.79 3.18
CA MET A 67 -8.99 7.90 3.70
C MET A 67 -8.48 7.00 4.82
N MET A 68 -7.27 6.40 4.67
CA MET A 68 -6.67 5.57 5.72
C MET A 68 -6.35 6.39 6.98
N ILE A 69 -5.86 7.61 6.85
CA ILE A 69 -5.65 8.51 8.00
C ILE A 69 -6.99 8.80 8.70
N SER A 70 -8.06 9.04 7.93
CA SER A 70 -9.41 9.23 8.49
C SER A 70 -9.88 7.99 9.26
N SER A 71 -9.52 6.77 8.82
CA SER A 71 -9.88 5.54 9.55
C SER A 71 -9.32 5.51 10.98
N TYR A 72 -8.11 6.02 11.19
CA TYR A 72 -7.51 6.08 12.53
C TYR A 72 -8.30 6.98 13.48
N PHE A 73 -8.89 8.05 12.98
CA PHE A 73 -9.80 8.87 13.78
C PHE A 73 -10.99 8.02 14.25
N PHE A 74 -11.62 7.26 13.36
CA PHE A 74 -12.75 6.38 13.74
C PHE A 74 -12.32 5.30 14.75
N PHE A 75 -11.16 4.66 14.58
CA PHE A 75 -10.66 3.68 15.55
C PHE A 75 -10.37 4.31 16.93
N THR A 76 -9.95 5.58 16.99
CA THR A 76 -9.68 6.22 18.27
C THR A 76 -10.93 6.63 19.03
N ILE A 77 -12.02 6.98 18.33
CA ILE A 77 -13.28 7.41 18.94
C ILE A 77 -14.27 6.25 19.16
N ALA A 78 -14.01 5.09 18.55
CA ALA A 78 -14.97 3.98 18.53
C ALA A 78 -15.35 3.44 19.92
N GLY A 79 -14.43 3.52 20.90
CA GLY A 79 -14.66 2.90 22.21
C GLY A 79 -15.02 1.42 22.06
N SER A 80 -16.22 1.02 22.52
CA SER A 80 -16.78 -0.32 22.37
C SER A 80 -17.83 -0.43 21.26
N SER A 81 -17.98 0.60 20.40
CA SER A 81 -18.99 0.65 19.33
C SER A 81 -18.51 -0.06 18.07
N LEU A 82 -18.98 -1.28 17.82
CA LEU A 82 -18.69 -2.05 16.63
C LEU A 82 -19.08 -1.33 15.32
N PRO A 83 -20.23 -0.63 15.19
CA PRO A 83 -20.55 0.09 13.96
C PRO A 83 -19.52 1.16 13.58
N ILE A 84 -18.97 1.89 14.56
CA ILE A 84 -17.93 2.91 14.31
C ILE A 84 -16.63 2.22 13.86
N VAL A 85 -16.31 1.07 14.44
CA VAL A 85 -15.16 0.25 14.01
C VAL A 85 -15.32 -0.20 12.56
N ILE A 86 -16.52 -0.66 12.16
CA ILE A 86 -16.79 -1.06 10.78
C ILE A 86 -16.58 0.09 9.80
N ILE A 87 -17.01 1.30 10.12
CA ILE A 87 -16.71 2.50 9.30
C ILE A 87 -15.20 2.69 9.18
N GLY A 88 -14.46 2.59 10.28
CA GLY A 88 -13.00 2.65 10.27
C GLY A 88 -12.38 1.57 9.38
N LEU A 89 -12.87 0.33 9.45
CA LEU A 89 -12.39 -0.77 8.60
C LEU A 89 -12.65 -0.52 7.12
N VAL A 90 -13.82 0.01 6.76
CA VAL A 90 -14.14 0.37 5.37
C VAL A 90 -13.18 1.43 4.85
N LEU A 91 -12.97 2.50 5.62
CA LEU A 91 -12.04 3.58 5.27
C LEU A 91 -10.56 3.13 5.22
N PHE A 92 -10.21 2.05 5.92
CA PHE A 92 -8.88 1.47 5.93
C PHE A 92 -8.65 0.51 4.76
N TYR A 93 -9.53 -0.49 4.58
CA TYR A 93 -9.32 -1.57 3.62
C TYR A 93 -9.70 -1.20 2.17
N PHE A 94 -10.68 -0.33 1.96
CA PHE A 94 -11.07 0.09 0.60
C PHE A 94 -9.91 0.75 -0.17
N PRO A 95 -9.23 1.78 0.37
CA PRO A 95 -8.15 2.43 -0.35
C PRO A 95 -6.87 1.60 -0.39
N GLN A 96 -6.71 0.61 0.45
CA GLN A 96 -5.51 -0.22 0.53
C GLN A 96 -5.14 -0.83 -0.83
N GLN A 97 -6.12 -1.40 -1.55
CA GLN A 97 -5.89 -1.99 -2.87
C GLN A 97 -5.60 -0.92 -3.93
N LEU A 98 -6.25 0.23 -3.84
CA LEU A 98 -6.01 1.35 -4.75
C LEU A 98 -4.59 1.92 -4.61
N ILE A 99 -4.11 2.08 -3.37
CA ILE A 99 -2.74 2.52 -3.06
C ILE A 99 -1.73 1.49 -3.57
N PHE A 100 -1.99 0.20 -3.32
CA PHE A 100 -1.16 -0.90 -3.78
C PHE A 100 -0.99 -0.90 -5.30
N LEU A 101 -2.09 -0.82 -6.06
CA LEU A 101 -2.07 -0.82 -7.52
C LEU A 101 -1.41 0.46 -8.06
N SER A 102 -1.67 1.62 -7.45
CA SER A 102 -1.01 2.88 -7.83
C SER A 102 0.51 2.81 -7.63
N ALA A 103 0.97 2.23 -6.52
CA ALA A 103 2.39 2.06 -6.25
C ALA A 103 3.03 1.05 -7.22
N LEU A 104 2.35 -0.07 -7.49
CA LEU A 104 2.83 -1.09 -8.42
C LEU A 104 3.02 -0.51 -9.82
N MET A 105 2.01 0.20 -10.35
CA MET A 105 2.12 0.84 -11.66
C MET A 105 3.23 1.90 -11.70
N THR A 106 3.40 2.69 -10.63
CA THR A 106 4.48 3.68 -10.56
C THR A 106 5.87 3.01 -10.61
N ILE A 107 6.02 1.84 -9.99
CA ILE A 107 7.26 1.07 -10.04
C ILE A 107 7.48 0.51 -11.46
N THR A 108 6.43 -0.01 -12.10
CA THR A 108 6.50 -0.50 -13.49
C THR A 108 6.90 0.62 -14.45
N ASP A 109 6.26 1.78 -14.38
CA ASP A 109 6.62 2.95 -15.21
C ASP A 109 8.08 3.38 -15.02
N SER A 110 8.65 3.13 -13.83
CA SER A 110 10.06 3.45 -13.55
C SER A 110 11.03 2.56 -14.33
N VAL A 111 10.62 1.37 -14.78
CA VAL A 111 11.43 0.49 -15.65
C VAL A 111 11.65 1.15 -17.00
N GLU A 112 10.55 1.61 -17.62
CA GLU A 112 10.58 2.23 -18.94
C GLU A 112 11.28 3.60 -18.91
N TYR A 113 11.06 4.38 -17.84
CA TYR A 113 11.82 5.61 -17.60
C TYR A 113 13.32 5.34 -17.45
N GLY A 114 13.70 4.26 -16.73
CA GLY A 114 15.09 3.84 -16.58
C GLY A 114 15.74 3.44 -17.91
N GLN A 115 15.03 2.68 -18.73
CA GLN A 115 15.44 2.28 -20.07
C GLN A 115 15.61 3.49 -20.99
N TRP A 116 14.64 4.41 -20.98
CA TRP A 116 14.70 5.65 -21.77
C TRP A 116 15.93 6.50 -21.42
N LYS A 117 16.23 6.62 -20.11
CA LYS A 117 17.31 7.49 -19.62
C LYS A 117 18.70 6.87 -19.74
N ASN A 118 18.84 5.58 -19.45
CA ASN A 118 20.12 4.89 -19.28
C ASN A 118 20.42 3.88 -20.40
N GLY A 119 19.46 3.61 -21.31
CA GLY A 119 19.60 2.61 -22.36
C GLY A 119 19.54 1.15 -21.89
N ILE A 120 19.35 0.90 -20.59
CA ILE A 120 19.35 -0.46 -20.01
C ILE A 120 18.00 -0.73 -19.35
N ARG A 121 17.35 -1.84 -19.75
CA ARG A 121 16.09 -2.32 -19.16
C ARG A 121 16.36 -3.21 -17.95
N ASN A 122 16.29 -2.65 -16.75
CA ASN A 122 16.51 -3.38 -15.48
C ASN A 122 15.17 -3.78 -14.83
N GLU A 123 14.31 -4.49 -15.56
CA GLU A 123 12.96 -4.83 -15.12
C GLU A 123 12.97 -5.72 -13.87
N ALA A 124 13.71 -6.83 -13.90
CA ALA A 124 13.76 -7.79 -12.80
C ALA A 124 14.23 -7.15 -11.48
N VAL A 125 15.26 -6.31 -11.54
CA VAL A 125 15.79 -5.60 -10.36
C VAL A 125 14.76 -4.61 -9.83
N THR A 126 14.15 -3.81 -10.71
CA THR A 126 13.18 -2.78 -10.32
C THR A 126 11.92 -3.41 -9.70
N LEU A 127 11.39 -4.48 -10.30
CA LEU A 127 10.19 -5.15 -9.79
C LEU A 127 10.44 -5.93 -8.49
N SER A 128 11.67 -6.43 -8.26
CA SER A 128 12.03 -7.13 -7.02
C SER A 128 12.09 -6.22 -5.79
N ILE A 129 12.23 -4.91 -5.98
CA ILE A 129 12.27 -3.94 -4.87
C ILE A 129 10.98 -4.01 -4.04
N ARG A 130 9.82 -4.13 -4.68
CA ARG A 130 8.54 -4.13 -3.97
C ARG A 130 8.39 -5.32 -3.01
N PRO A 131 8.53 -6.60 -3.42
CA PRO A 131 8.49 -7.73 -2.50
C PRO A 131 9.51 -7.63 -1.37
N LEU A 132 10.69 -7.08 -1.65
CA LEU A 132 11.71 -6.81 -0.63
C LEU A 132 11.20 -5.81 0.42
N LEU A 133 10.62 -4.70 -0.01
CA LEU A 133 10.05 -3.69 0.90
C LEU A 133 8.88 -4.26 1.72
N ASP A 134 8.03 -5.12 1.13
CA ASP A 134 6.93 -5.79 1.84
C ASP A 134 7.47 -6.73 2.94
N LYS A 135 8.55 -7.47 2.67
CA LYS A 135 9.21 -8.34 3.68
C LYS A 135 9.84 -7.54 4.82
N ILE A 136 10.52 -6.44 4.49
CA ILE A 136 11.11 -5.54 5.49
C ILE A 136 9.99 -4.90 6.34
N ALA A 137 8.92 -4.43 5.71
CA ALA A 137 7.78 -3.87 6.42
C ALA A 137 7.13 -4.89 7.36
N GLY A 138 6.93 -6.13 6.90
CA GLY A 138 6.41 -7.23 7.73
C GLY A 138 7.29 -7.52 8.95
N ALA A 139 8.61 -7.60 8.76
CA ALA A 139 9.56 -7.85 9.86
C ALA A 139 9.54 -6.73 10.91
N LEU A 140 9.59 -5.46 10.47
CA LEU A 140 9.53 -4.30 11.36
C LEU A 140 8.18 -4.20 12.07
N SER A 141 7.08 -4.48 11.38
CA SER A 141 5.74 -4.43 11.95
C SER A 141 5.54 -5.43 13.07
N ASN A 142 6.11 -6.64 12.96
CA ASN A 142 6.05 -7.63 14.04
C ASN A 142 6.73 -7.11 15.33
N GLY A 143 7.87 -6.44 15.20
CA GLY A 143 8.54 -5.78 16.32
C GLY A 143 7.69 -4.66 16.93
N ILE A 144 7.08 -3.83 16.08
CA ILE A 144 6.18 -2.74 16.50
C ILE A 144 4.98 -3.31 17.27
N VAL A 145 4.34 -4.34 16.77
CA VAL A 145 3.17 -4.99 17.42
C VAL A 145 3.54 -5.54 18.78
N GLY A 146 4.67 -6.25 18.88
CA GLY A 146 5.19 -6.74 20.17
C GLY A 146 5.44 -5.60 21.17
N PHE A 147 6.08 -4.53 20.71
CA PHE A 147 6.29 -3.34 21.54
C PHE A 147 4.98 -2.69 21.99
N VAL A 148 4.02 -2.50 21.07
CA VAL A 148 2.70 -1.93 21.38
C VAL A 148 1.97 -2.77 22.43
N ALA A 149 1.96 -4.09 22.27
CA ALA A 149 1.32 -5.00 23.21
C ALA A 149 1.93 -4.90 24.62
N ILE A 150 3.27 -4.92 24.72
CA ILE A 150 3.98 -4.81 25.99
C ILE A 150 3.75 -3.44 26.63
N ALA A 151 3.93 -2.35 25.87
CA ALA A 151 3.78 -0.99 26.39
C ALA A 151 2.36 -0.68 26.88
N SER A 152 1.36 -1.37 26.31
CA SER A 152 -0.07 -1.21 26.68
C SER A 152 -0.54 -2.19 27.75
N GLY A 153 0.31 -3.11 28.22
CA GLY A 153 -0.06 -4.16 29.18
C GLY A 153 -0.94 -5.27 28.58
N MET A 154 -1.04 -5.34 27.24
CA MET A 154 -1.89 -6.31 26.51
C MET A 154 -1.12 -7.60 26.23
N THR A 155 -0.59 -8.24 27.27
CA THR A 155 0.28 -9.42 27.14
C THR A 155 -0.19 -10.58 28.01
N GLY A 156 0.27 -11.78 27.69
CA GLY A 156 0.02 -12.98 28.48
C GLY A 156 -1.46 -13.30 28.62
N ASN A 157 -1.90 -13.55 29.87
CA ASN A 157 -3.27 -13.89 30.19
C ASN A 157 -4.16 -12.68 30.54
N ALA A 158 -3.71 -11.45 30.24
CA ALA A 158 -4.49 -10.25 30.47
C ALA A 158 -5.86 -10.33 29.76
N THR A 159 -6.90 -9.86 30.45
CA THR A 159 -8.24 -9.69 29.89
C THR A 159 -8.51 -8.21 29.62
N ALA A 160 -9.62 -7.90 28.93
CA ALA A 160 -10.01 -6.49 28.69
C ALA A 160 -10.21 -5.71 30.01
N ALA A 161 -10.63 -6.38 31.09
CA ALA A 161 -10.83 -5.76 32.40
C ALA A 161 -9.52 -5.40 33.11
N ASP A 162 -8.42 -6.06 32.77
CA ASP A 162 -7.10 -5.81 33.37
C ASP A 162 -6.39 -4.62 32.73
N ILE A 163 -6.85 -4.16 31.57
CA ILE A 163 -6.21 -3.06 30.84
C ILE A 163 -6.66 -1.71 31.42
N THR A 164 -5.68 -0.97 31.95
CA THR A 164 -5.94 0.36 32.52
C THR A 164 -6.32 1.38 31.45
N ALA A 165 -6.97 2.48 31.83
CA ALA A 165 -7.26 3.59 30.93
C ALA A 165 -5.95 4.16 30.30
N HIS A 166 -4.85 4.17 31.04
CA HIS A 166 -3.54 4.54 30.53
C HIS A 166 -3.04 3.54 29.47
N GLY A 167 -3.21 2.23 29.69
CA GLY A 167 -2.87 1.19 28.71
C GLY A 167 -3.65 1.37 27.39
N VAL A 168 -4.96 1.64 27.46
CA VAL A 168 -5.78 1.93 26.29
C VAL A 168 -5.28 3.18 25.53
N THR A 169 -4.95 4.26 26.25
CA THR A 169 -4.43 5.49 25.64
C THR A 169 -3.06 5.25 24.98
N THR A 170 -2.17 4.52 25.66
CA THR A 170 -0.87 4.13 25.14
C THR A 170 -1.02 3.27 23.87
N PHE A 171 -1.94 2.29 23.91
CA PHE A 171 -2.25 1.47 22.74
C PHE A 171 -2.69 2.34 21.56
N LYS A 172 -3.68 3.22 21.75
CA LYS A 172 -4.17 4.10 20.68
C LYS A 172 -3.06 4.99 20.10
N ALA A 173 -2.14 5.47 20.96
CA ALA A 173 -1.02 6.30 20.54
C ALA A 173 -0.09 5.54 19.59
N TYR A 174 0.35 4.37 19.96
CA TYR A 174 1.29 3.59 19.14
C TYR A 174 0.62 2.81 18.00
N ALA A 175 -0.61 2.33 18.20
CA ALA A 175 -1.35 1.55 17.20
C ALA A 175 -1.96 2.41 16.07
N PHE A 176 -2.30 3.69 16.35
CA PHE A 176 -3.01 4.52 15.37
C PHE A 176 -2.29 5.84 15.08
N TYR A 177 -1.79 6.59 16.08
CA TYR A 177 -1.17 7.88 15.80
C TYR A 177 0.24 7.73 15.19
N ALA A 178 1.03 6.75 15.63
CA ALA A 178 2.34 6.50 15.02
C ALA A 178 2.23 6.03 13.56
N PRO A 179 1.38 5.04 13.20
CA PRO A 179 1.12 4.72 11.80
C PRO A 179 0.52 5.89 11.00
N ALA A 180 -0.36 6.71 11.58
CA ALA A 180 -0.87 7.90 10.90
C ALA A 180 0.26 8.88 10.52
N ALA A 181 1.22 9.10 11.42
CA ALA A 181 2.39 9.93 11.13
C ALA A 181 3.24 9.35 9.99
N LEU A 182 3.45 8.02 9.96
CA LEU A 182 4.13 7.35 8.84
C LEU A 182 3.35 7.46 7.53
N MET A 183 2.03 7.40 7.56
CA MET A 183 1.17 7.62 6.39
C MET A 183 1.30 9.05 5.86
N ILE A 184 1.27 10.06 6.74
CA ILE A 184 1.49 11.45 6.37
C ILE A 184 2.88 11.63 5.74
N PHE A 185 3.92 11.05 6.35
CA PHE A 185 5.27 11.08 5.80
C PHE A 185 5.35 10.42 4.42
N SER A 186 4.68 9.27 4.23
CA SER A 186 4.56 8.61 2.94
C SER A 186 3.92 9.51 1.90
N ALA A 187 2.79 10.16 2.24
CA ALA A 187 2.06 11.05 1.35
C ALA A 187 2.91 12.26 0.93
N ILE A 188 3.63 12.88 1.88
CA ILE A 188 4.51 14.02 1.60
C ILE A 188 5.63 13.62 0.62
N ILE A 189 6.32 12.50 0.88
CA ILE A 189 7.38 12.02 -0.02
C ILE A 189 6.81 11.66 -1.39
N PHE A 190 5.65 11.00 -1.44
CA PHE A 190 5.02 10.63 -2.70
C PHE A 190 4.65 11.89 -3.50
N ALA A 191 3.99 12.85 -2.86
CA ALA A 191 3.62 14.11 -3.48
C ALA A 191 4.82 14.91 -3.98
N TRP A 192 5.94 14.88 -3.26
CA TRP A 192 7.13 15.66 -3.62
C TRP A 192 7.98 15.01 -4.69
N LYS A 193 8.18 13.67 -4.60
CA LYS A 193 9.17 12.97 -5.45
C LYS A 193 8.59 12.32 -6.69
N ILE A 194 7.30 11.98 -6.72
CA ILE A 194 6.68 11.38 -7.90
C ILE A 194 6.24 12.49 -8.86
N THR A 195 7.10 12.76 -9.83
CA THR A 195 6.90 13.78 -10.88
C THR A 195 6.57 13.17 -12.24
N LEU A 196 6.71 11.85 -12.39
CA LEU A 196 6.37 11.14 -13.62
C LEU A 196 4.84 11.09 -13.75
N THR A 197 4.31 11.90 -14.67
CA THR A 197 2.87 11.89 -15.00
C THR A 197 2.58 10.84 -16.06
N GLU A 198 1.32 10.37 -16.12
CA GLU A 198 0.87 9.40 -17.13
C GLU A 198 1.13 9.90 -18.56
N LYS A 199 0.96 11.20 -18.83
CA LYS A 199 1.27 11.82 -20.13
C LYS A 199 2.74 11.72 -20.48
N LYS A 200 3.63 12.02 -19.54
CA LYS A 200 5.08 11.92 -19.76
C LYS A 200 5.52 10.48 -19.93
N HIS A 201 4.91 9.55 -19.19
CA HIS A 201 5.15 8.12 -19.35
C HIS A 201 4.74 7.64 -20.75
N ALA A 202 3.54 8.00 -21.24
CA ALA A 202 3.10 7.65 -22.61
C ALA A 202 4.05 8.17 -23.69
N GLN A 203 4.57 9.40 -23.55
CA GLN A 203 5.57 9.94 -24.48
C GLN A 203 6.88 9.14 -24.45
N ILE A 204 7.32 8.71 -23.26
CA ILE A 204 8.54 7.89 -23.11
C ILE A 204 8.38 6.52 -23.78
N VAL A 205 7.21 5.90 -23.64
CA VAL A 205 6.92 4.62 -24.28
C VAL A 205 6.95 4.78 -25.80
N GLU A 206 6.27 5.80 -26.35
CA GLU A 206 6.27 6.11 -27.78
C GLU A 206 7.69 6.36 -28.33
N GLU A 207 8.52 7.12 -27.60
CA GLU A 207 9.92 7.35 -28.00
C GLU A 207 10.75 6.06 -27.97
N LEU A 208 10.50 5.15 -27.02
CA LEU A 208 11.18 3.87 -26.94
C LEU A 208 10.75 2.94 -28.09
N GLU A 209 9.46 2.86 -28.39
CA GLU A 209 8.94 2.08 -29.51
C GLU A 209 9.52 2.56 -30.85
N ASN A 210 9.57 3.88 -31.06
CA ASN A 210 10.16 4.47 -32.26
C ASN A 210 11.67 4.23 -32.38
N LYS A 211 12.38 4.05 -31.29
CA LYS A 211 13.82 3.71 -31.30
C LYS A 211 14.09 2.24 -31.56
N LEU A 212 13.17 1.35 -31.16
CA LEU A 212 13.31 -0.10 -31.30
C LEU A 212 12.79 -0.60 -32.67
N ALA A 213 11.74 0.02 -33.20
CA ALA A 213 11.18 -0.34 -34.51
C ALA A 213 12.19 -0.39 -35.69
N PRO A 214 13.19 0.51 -35.80
CA PRO A 214 14.22 0.40 -36.84
C PRO A 214 15.18 -0.79 -36.67
N ALA A 215 15.35 -1.28 -35.46
CA ALA A 215 16.25 -2.40 -35.18
C ALA A 215 15.60 -3.74 -35.58
N ASP A 216 14.33 -3.93 -35.28
CA ASP A 216 13.58 -5.14 -35.64
C ASP A 216 13.46 -5.27 -37.18
N THR A 217 13.22 -4.19 -37.90
CA THR A 217 13.18 -4.22 -39.37
C THR A 217 14.53 -4.54 -40.01
N MET A 218 15.65 -4.12 -39.43
CA MET A 218 16.98 -4.48 -39.89
C MET A 218 17.35 -5.95 -39.60
N GLU A 219 16.93 -6.50 -38.46
CA GLU A 219 17.13 -7.92 -38.15
C GLU A 219 16.31 -8.83 -39.06
N ASP A 220 15.06 -8.48 -39.38
CA ASP A 220 14.22 -9.19 -40.34
C ASP A 220 14.79 -9.12 -41.76
N GLU A 221 15.26 -7.96 -42.23
CA GLU A 221 15.91 -7.80 -43.52
C GLU A 221 17.24 -8.57 -43.61
N LEU A 222 18.01 -8.65 -42.50
CA LEU A 222 19.25 -9.45 -42.43
C LEU A 222 18.95 -10.96 -42.40
N HIS A 223 17.88 -11.37 -41.74
CA HIS A 223 17.48 -12.77 -41.69
C HIS A 223 16.99 -13.27 -43.03
N ASP A 224 16.20 -12.47 -43.76
CA ASP A 224 15.73 -12.78 -45.13
C ASP A 224 16.87 -12.74 -46.16
N ALA A 225 17.90 -11.93 -45.92
CA ALA A 225 19.08 -11.86 -46.79
C ALA A 225 20.05 -13.04 -46.59
N VAL A 226 20.03 -13.69 -45.43
CA VAL A 226 20.96 -14.81 -45.06
C VAL A 226 20.34 -16.19 -45.33
N VAL A 227 19.00 -16.30 -45.44
CA VAL A 227 18.29 -17.56 -45.74
C VAL A 227 17.74 -17.49 -47.17
N PRO A 228 18.50 -17.91 -48.22
CA PRO A 228 17.95 -18.01 -49.55
C PRO A 228 16.89 -19.12 -49.54
N SER A 229 15.68 -18.78 -49.97
CA SER A 229 14.58 -19.70 -50.17
C SER A 229 14.97 -20.77 -51.19
N HIS A 230 15.09 -21.99 -50.70
CA HIS A 230 15.18 -23.21 -51.55
C HIS A 230 13.80 -23.66 -52.01
#